data_212730d414ba7502888e61d86a6c49b7
#
_entry.id   212730d414ba7502888e61d86a6c49b7
#
_cell.length_a   1.000
_cell.length_b   1.000
_cell.length_c   1.000
_cell.angle_alpha   90.00
_cell.angle_beta   90.00
_cell.angle_gamma   90.00
#
_symmetry.space_group_name_H-M   'P 1'
#
loop_
_entity.id
_entity.type
_entity.pdbx_description
1 polymer ?
#
loop_
_entity_poly.entity_id
_entity_poly.type
_entity_poly.pdbx_seq_one_letter_code
_entity_poly.pdbx_strand_id
1 'polypeptide(L)'
;YTLPENVTEVHEVYLNDCEWTGKGKSRKHCHLSAKEAAALKSLLLGKDTDWVTLTTLLQSRKFSLNALLMGPDFLDAVIECYEEKHSEIVFSDFLWTMRSMYLPLFLAMQSDLPKADLYHCVATGYSGVLGSMAKLLHPESALLISEHGIYTREREEEIIKASWIRGLYKNLWIEQFAKMSLFAYQTADKVTSLFEHARTLQIELGCPEEKTIVTPNGIRPALYRNIPQKDPADPMIHIGAILRVTPIKDVKTLIMAFAYAKQKNPRLKLWIMGPADE
;
A
#
# COMPACT_ATOMS: atom_id res chain seq x y z
N TYR A 1 19.45 4.79 -13.14
CA TYR A 1 18.86 6.07 -12.69
C TYR A 1 19.93 6.84 -11.90
N THR A 2 20.16 8.09 -12.26
CA THR A 2 21.00 8.98 -11.46
C THR A 2 20.09 9.65 -10.43
N LEU A 3 20.44 9.52 -9.15
CA LEU A 3 19.66 10.18 -8.10
C LEU A 3 19.90 11.71 -8.18
N PRO A 4 18.88 12.54 -7.90
CA PRO A 4 19.02 13.98 -7.75
C PRO A 4 20.01 14.32 -6.64
N GLU A 5 20.72 15.45 -6.77
CA GLU A 5 21.76 15.89 -5.80
C GLU A 5 21.24 16.10 -4.38
N ASN A 6 19.95 16.36 -4.23
CA ASN A 6 19.29 16.53 -2.93
C ASN A 6 18.91 15.21 -2.24
N VAL A 7 19.12 14.05 -2.88
CA VAL A 7 18.92 12.72 -2.27
C VAL A 7 20.24 12.30 -1.64
N THR A 8 20.30 12.33 -0.32
CA THR A 8 21.51 12.02 0.45
C THR A 8 21.64 10.54 0.78
N GLU A 9 20.53 9.85 0.99
CA GLU A 9 20.49 8.44 1.39
C GLU A 9 19.30 7.73 0.74
N VAL A 10 19.44 6.41 0.50
CA VAL A 10 18.37 5.50 0.07
C VAL A 10 18.37 4.29 0.98
N HIS A 11 17.24 4.02 1.61
CA HIS A 11 17.01 2.86 2.45
C HIS A 11 16.00 1.94 1.78
N GLU A 12 16.39 0.70 1.56
CA GLU A 12 15.53 -0.32 0.96
C GLU A 12 14.97 -1.25 2.04
N VAL A 13 13.66 -1.49 2.00
CA VAL A 13 12.98 -2.40 2.90
C VAL A 13 12.42 -3.58 2.09
N TYR A 14 12.97 -4.76 2.33
CA TYR A 14 12.56 -5.99 1.65
C TYR A 14 11.51 -6.73 2.47
N LEU A 15 10.33 -6.95 1.88
CA LEU A 15 9.19 -7.57 2.56
C LEU A 15 9.19 -9.10 2.51
N ASN A 16 10.16 -9.70 1.86
CA ASN A 16 10.33 -11.15 1.67
C ASN A 16 11.69 -11.69 2.11
N ASP A 17 12.55 -10.82 2.63
CA ASP A 17 13.90 -11.20 3.06
C ASP A 17 13.88 -11.77 4.48
N CYS A 18 13.24 -12.94 4.64
CA CYS A 18 13.24 -13.67 5.88
C CYS A 18 14.16 -14.87 5.77
N GLU A 19 15.30 -14.83 6.48
CA GLU A 19 16.15 -16.00 6.64
C GLU A 19 15.42 -17.11 7.42
N TRP A 20 14.73 -17.99 6.70
CA TRP A 20 14.17 -19.23 7.27
C TRP A 20 15.27 -20.26 7.62
N THR A 21 16.53 -19.93 7.33
CA THR A 21 17.67 -20.80 7.55
C THR A 21 18.01 -20.88 9.03
N GLY A 22 17.35 -21.77 9.73
CA GLY A 22 17.68 -22.19 11.09
C GLY A 22 18.99 -22.97 11.16
N LYS A 23 20.10 -22.42 10.65
CA LYS A 23 21.44 -22.90 10.99
C LYS A 23 21.93 -22.20 12.26
N GLY A 24 21.54 -22.77 13.37
CA GLY A 24 22.30 -22.69 14.62
C GLY A 24 22.40 -21.31 15.23
N LYS A 25 21.56 -21.00 16.18
CA LYS A 25 21.87 -20.51 17.52
C LYS A 25 20.55 -20.34 18.26
N SER A 26 20.44 -21.11 19.31
CA SER A 26 19.48 -20.96 20.42
C SER A 26 18.06 -20.54 19.98
N ARG A 27 17.13 -21.49 19.91
CA ARG A 27 15.68 -21.25 20.02
C ARG A 27 15.42 -20.59 21.39
N LYS A 28 15.76 -19.33 21.54
CA LYS A 28 15.16 -18.53 22.61
C LYS A 28 13.69 -18.48 22.28
N HIS A 29 12.88 -19.18 23.06
CA HIS A 29 11.44 -19.06 22.95
C HIS A 29 11.10 -17.57 23.06
N CYS A 30 10.34 -17.07 22.09
CA CYS A 30 9.77 -15.73 22.19
C CYS A 30 8.72 -15.81 23.30
N HIS A 31 8.92 -15.10 24.38
CA HIS A 31 7.92 -14.90 25.42
C HIS A 31 7.55 -13.41 25.43
N LEU A 32 6.31 -13.14 25.07
CA LEU A 32 5.74 -11.82 25.13
C LEU A 32 5.27 -11.52 26.56
N SER A 33 5.40 -10.28 26.98
CA SER A 33 4.69 -9.82 28.18
C SER A 33 3.17 -9.83 27.93
N ALA A 34 2.37 -9.82 28.96
CA ALA A 34 0.91 -9.80 28.85
C ALA A 34 0.42 -8.63 27.97
N LYS A 35 1.08 -7.46 28.06
CA LYS A 35 0.74 -6.28 27.25
C LYS A 35 1.09 -6.51 25.77
N GLU A 36 2.26 -7.07 25.48
CA GLU A 36 2.70 -7.37 24.11
C GLU A 36 1.82 -8.44 23.46
N ALA A 37 1.46 -9.49 24.22
CA ALA A 37 0.54 -10.53 23.75
C ALA A 37 -0.88 -9.95 23.46
N ALA A 38 -1.38 -9.09 24.34
CA ALA A 38 -2.66 -8.40 24.12
C ALA A 38 -2.63 -7.49 22.88
N ALA A 39 -1.52 -6.78 22.64
CA ALA A 39 -1.32 -5.96 21.45
C ALA A 39 -1.28 -6.81 20.18
N LEU A 40 -0.57 -7.95 20.19
CA LEU A 40 -0.56 -8.89 19.08
C LEU A 40 -1.95 -9.43 18.79
N LYS A 41 -2.69 -9.83 19.80
CA LYS A 41 -4.06 -10.29 19.68
C LYS A 41 -4.99 -9.23 19.11
N SER A 42 -4.92 -7.97 19.58
CA SER A 42 -5.73 -6.87 19.05
C SER A 42 -5.49 -6.62 17.56
N LEU A 43 -4.24 -6.80 17.10
CA LEU A 43 -3.89 -6.73 15.68
C LEU A 43 -4.56 -7.85 14.87
N LEU A 44 -4.51 -9.10 15.36
CA LEU A 44 -5.07 -10.24 14.64
C LEU A 44 -6.61 -10.17 14.60
N LEU A 45 -7.23 -9.80 15.71
CA LEU A 45 -8.69 -9.61 15.79
C LEU A 45 -9.19 -8.36 15.04
N GLY A 46 -8.30 -7.40 14.74
CA GLY A 46 -8.65 -6.16 14.06
C GLY A 46 -9.54 -5.24 14.90
N LYS A 47 -9.42 -5.29 16.23
CA LYS A 47 -10.17 -4.45 17.17
C LYS A 47 -9.18 -3.64 18.00
N ASP A 48 -9.30 -2.31 17.95
CA ASP A 48 -8.52 -1.38 18.78
C ASP A 48 -7.03 -1.72 18.87
N THR A 49 -6.38 -1.89 17.71
CA THR A 49 -4.99 -2.34 17.61
C THR A 49 -4.04 -1.40 18.34
N ASP A 50 -3.31 -1.93 19.34
CA ASP A 50 -2.29 -1.17 20.08
C ASP A 50 -0.98 -1.08 19.26
N TRP A 51 -1.00 -0.19 18.27
CA TRP A 51 0.13 0.07 17.38
C TRP A 51 1.37 0.58 18.12
N VAL A 52 1.20 1.29 19.22
CA VAL A 52 2.33 1.81 20.04
C VAL A 52 3.11 0.66 20.64
N THR A 53 2.43 -0.28 21.29
CA THR A 53 3.07 -1.45 21.88
C THR A 53 3.68 -2.34 20.80
N LEU A 54 3.00 -2.56 19.66
CA LEU A 54 3.52 -3.35 18.54
C LEU A 54 4.77 -2.70 17.92
N THR A 55 4.76 -1.39 17.72
CA THR A 55 5.94 -0.66 17.22
C THR A 55 7.12 -0.84 18.16
N THR A 56 6.92 -0.63 19.46
CA THR A 56 7.97 -0.80 20.49
C THR A 56 8.51 -2.22 20.51
N LEU A 57 7.62 -3.22 20.45
CA LEU A 57 7.96 -4.63 20.45
C LEU A 57 8.86 -4.99 19.25
N LEU A 58 8.43 -4.66 18.04
CA LEU A 58 9.11 -5.03 16.80
C LEU A 58 10.42 -4.26 16.60
N GLN A 59 10.45 -2.99 16.95
CA GLN A 59 11.67 -2.17 16.94
C GLN A 59 12.71 -2.64 17.98
N SER A 60 12.29 -3.25 19.08
CA SER A 60 13.23 -3.77 20.09
C SER A 60 14.11 -4.92 19.56
N ARG A 61 13.69 -5.63 18.52
CA ARG A 61 14.37 -6.78 17.91
C ARG A 61 14.86 -7.82 18.92
N LYS A 62 14.13 -7.98 20.02
CA LYS A 62 14.47 -8.91 21.11
C LYS A 62 14.52 -10.36 20.64
N PHE A 63 13.82 -10.69 19.54
CA PHE A 63 13.74 -12.02 18.95
C PHE A 63 13.63 -11.92 17.42
N SER A 64 13.93 -13.02 16.74
CA SER A 64 13.70 -13.09 15.30
C SER A 64 12.21 -13.22 14.98
N LEU A 65 11.78 -12.71 13.81
CA LEU A 65 10.40 -12.86 13.36
C LEU A 65 9.96 -14.32 13.24
N ASN A 66 10.90 -15.19 12.86
CA ASN A 66 10.62 -16.63 12.86
C ASN A 66 10.30 -17.16 14.26
N ALA A 67 11.05 -16.74 15.30
CA ALA A 67 10.76 -17.13 16.68
C ALA A 67 9.39 -16.61 17.16
N LEU A 68 8.99 -15.41 16.74
CA LEU A 68 7.65 -14.86 17.01
C LEU A 68 6.57 -15.63 16.27
N LEU A 69 6.63 -15.71 14.94
CA LEU A 69 5.59 -16.30 14.09
C LEU A 69 5.42 -17.81 14.26
N MET A 70 6.47 -18.50 14.75
CA MET A 70 6.46 -19.93 15.06
C MET A 70 6.34 -20.21 16.57
N GLY A 71 6.27 -19.16 17.38
CA GLY A 71 6.19 -19.25 18.84
C GLY A 71 4.79 -19.48 19.38
N PRO A 72 4.68 -19.87 20.65
CA PRO A 72 3.40 -20.14 21.29
C PRO A 72 2.52 -18.91 21.38
N ASP A 73 3.05 -17.74 21.70
CA ASP A 73 2.25 -16.51 21.85
C ASP A 73 1.52 -16.11 20.57
N PHE A 74 2.17 -16.28 19.39
CA PHE A 74 1.52 -16.06 18.11
C PHE A 74 0.46 -17.13 17.82
N LEU A 75 0.78 -18.39 18.13
CA LEU A 75 -0.15 -19.49 17.94
C LEU A 75 -1.42 -19.31 18.79
N ASP A 76 -1.26 -18.93 20.06
CA ASP A 76 -2.38 -18.69 20.97
C ASP A 76 -3.26 -17.53 20.47
N ALA A 77 -2.66 -16.44 20.03
CA ALA A 77 -3.40 -15.31 19.42
C ALA A 77 -4.14 -15.71 18.13
N VAL A 78 -3.54 -16.59 17.30
CA VAL A 78 -4.18 -17.12 16.09
C VAL A 78 -5.33 -18.07 16.45
N ILE A 79 -5.19 -18.94 17.46
CA ILE A 79 -6.25 -19.82 17.94
C ILE A 79 -7.45 -19.00 18.40
N GLU A 80 -7.25 -17.99 19.25
CA GLU A 80 -8.33 -17.14 19.73
C GLU A 80 -9.04 -16.39 18.58
N CYS A 81 -8.26 -15.87 17.61
CA CYS A 81 -8.84 -15.22 16.43
C CYS A 81 -9.66 -16.21 15.58
N TYR A 82 -9.18 -17.43 15.44
CA TYR A 82 -9.86 -18.51 14.74
C TYR A 82 -11.20 -18.86 15.41
N GLU A 83 -11.17 -19.09 16.71
CA GLU A 83 -12.36 -19.47 17.49
C GLU A 83 -13.42 -18.35 17.50
N GLU A 84 -12.97 -17.08 17.54
CA GLU A 84 -13.90 -15.94 17.60
C GLU A 84 -14.56 -15.64 16.24
N LYS A 85 -13.83 -15.79 15.11
CA LYS A 85 -14.28 -15.23 13.83
C LYS A 85 -14.25 -16.18 12.64
N HIS A 86 -13.47 -17.25 12.68
CA HIS A 86 -13.09 -17.99 11.49
C HIS A 86 -13.15 -19.52 11.64
N SER A 87 -13.95 -20.03 12.58
CA SER A 87 -14.08 -21.46 12.86
C SER A 87 -14.62 -22.29 11.70
N GLU A 88 -15.16 -21.64 10.66
CA GLU A 88 -15.66 -22.27 9.44
C GLU A 88 -14.58 -22.63 8.41
N ILE A 89 -13.33 -22.17 8.60
CA ILE A 89 -12.20 -22.47 7.71
C ILE A 89 -11.32 -23.57 8.33
N VAL A 90 -10.52 -24.23 7.50
CA VAL A 90 -9.56 -25.24 7.97
C VAL A 90 -8.43 -24.54 8.75
N PHE A 91 -8.25 -24.90 10.02
CA PHE A 91 -7.29 -24.24 10.92
C PHE A 91 -5.86 -24.19 10.39
N SER A 92 -5.36 -25.29 9.80
CA SER A 92 -3.99 -25.29 9.23
C SER A 92 -3.80 -24.23 8.16
N ASP A 93 -4.78 -24.09 7.26
CA ASP A 93 -4.72 -23.12 6.16
C ASP A 93 -4.88 -21.70 6.71
N PHE A 94 -5.73 -21.52 7.73
CA PHE A 94 -5.86 -20.24 8.43
C PHE A 94 -4.53 -19.83 9.08
N LEU A 95 -3.89 -20.72 9.84
CA LEU A 95 -2.60 -20.46 10.48
C LEU A 95 -1.52 -20.06 9.49
N TRP A 96 -1.40 -20.77 8.36
CA TRP A 96 -0.43 -20.43 7.32
C TRP A 96 -0.77 -19.12 6.61
N THR A 97 -2.04 -18.84 6.39
CA THR A 97 -2.48 -17.54 5.84
C THR A 97 -2.12 -16.40 6.76
N MET A 98 -2.39 -16.52 8.06
CA MET A 98 -2.03 -15.50 9.07
C MET A 98 -0.51 -15.26 9.08
N ARG A 99 0.31 -16.31 9.08
CA ARG A 99 1.77 -16.17 9.00
C ARG A 99 2.22 -15.45 7.74
N SER A 100 1.70 -15.84 6.58
CA SER A 100 2.04 -15.23 5.29
C SER A 100 1.65 -13.76 5.22
N MET A 101 0.54 -13.40 5.84
CA MET A 101 -0.02 -12.05 5.84
C MET A 101 0.75 -11.12 6.79
N TYR A 102 1.15 -11.61 7.97
CA TYR A 102 1.83 -10.79 8.96
C TYR A 102 3.36 -10.75 8.82
N LEU A 103 3.97 -11.72 8.13
CA LEU A 103 5.41 -11.71 7.90
C LEU A 103 5.90 -10.42 7.21
N PRO A 104 5.37 -10.00 6.05
CA PRO A 104 5.81 -8.77 5.40
C PRO A 104 5.53 -7.52 6.25
N LEU A 105 4.42 -7.49 6.98
CA LEU A 105 4.14 -6.39 7.91
C LEU A 105 5.19 -6.30 9.01
N PHE A 106 5.53 -7.40 9.66
CA PHE A 106 6.51 -7.42 10.74
C PHE A 106 7.93 -7.16 10.23
N LEU A 107 8.27 -7.60 9.01
CA LEU A 107 9.53 -7.22 8.35
C LEU A 107 9.61 -5.70 8.16
N ALA A 108 8.56 -5.08 7.64
CA ALA A 108 8.47 -3.63 7.52
C ALA A 108 8.61 -2.96 8.90
N MET A 109 7.90 -3.46 9.90
CA MET A 109 7.94 -2.90 11.26
C MET A 109 9.28 -3.08 11.99
N GLN A 110 10.16 -3.98 11.55
CA GLN A 110 11.53 -4.11 12.07
C GLN A 110 12.56 -3.26 11.32
N SER A 111 12.15 -2.54 10.26
CA SER A 111 13.07 -1.69 9.49
C SER A 111 13.62 -0.55 10.32
N ASP A 112 14.85 -0.13 10.02
CA ASP A 112 15.42 1.09 10.58
C ASP A 112 14.73 2.30 9.96
N LEU A 113 14.29 3.21 10.82
CA LEU A 113 13.59 4.43 10.42
C LEU A 113 14.49 5.63 10.74
N PRO A 114 15.09 6.29 9.74
CA PRO A 114 15.92 7.45 9.98
C PRO A 114 15.07 8.60 10.54
N LYS A 115 15.66 9.36 11.47
CA LYS A 115 15.00 10.55 12.01
C LYS A 115 14.93 11.64 10.94
N ALA A 116 13.78 12.24 10.76
CA ALA A 116 13.53 13.33 9.83
C ALA A 116 12.52 14.33 10.41
N ASP A 117 12.50 15.55 9.91
CA ASP A 117 11.52 16.57 10.31
C ASP A 117 10.14 16.30 9.71
N LEU A 118 10.12 15.69 8.50
CA LEU A 118 8.91 15.34 7.77
C LEU A 118 9.06 13.95 7.15
N TYR A 119 8.08 13.11 7.38
CA TYR A 119 7.89 11.86 6.64
C TYR A 119 6.79 12.06 5.63
N HIS A 120 7.07 11.75 4.36
CA HIS A 120 6.10 11.84 3.28
C HIS A 120 5.87 10.46 2.66
N CYS A 121 4.69 9.90 2.87
CA CYS A 121 4.27 8.62 2.32
C CYS A 121 3.40 8.86 1.08
N VAL A 122 3.74 8.19 -0.02
CA VAL A 122 3.00 8.33 -1.30
C VAL A 122 1.81 7.39 -1.42
N ALA A 123 1.55 6.60 -0.38
CA ALA A 123 0.38 5.73 -0.22
C ALA A 123 0.21 5.38 1.25
N THR A 124 -0.93 4.83 1.62
CA THR A 124 -1.14 4.06 2.85
C THR A 124 -0.48 2.67 2.71
N GLY A 125 -0.94 1.64 3.39
CA GLY A 125 -0.31 0.32 3.33
C GLY A 125 1.07 0.27 3.99
N TYR A 126 2.02 -0.46 3.45
CA TYR A 126 3.36 -0.63 4.08
C TYR A 126 4.09 0.71 4.23
N SER A 127 4.03 1.59 3.22
CA SER A 127 4.60 2.94 3.29
C SER A 127 3.96 3.75 4.43
N GLY A 128 2.63 3.74 4.50
CA GLY A 128 1.88 4.41 5.57
C GLY A 128 2.19 3.85 6.96
N VAL A 129 2.36 2.52 7.09
CA VAL A 129 2.78 1.89 8.36
C VAL A 129 4.16 2.38 8.78
N LEU A 130 5.13 2.42 7.87
CA LEU A 130 6.48 2.92 8.16
C LEU A 130 6.46 4.40 8.60
N GLY A 131 5.74 5.26 7.87
CA GLY A 131 5.57 6.66 8.23
C GLY A 131 4.87 6.84 9.59
N SER A 132 3.84 6.04 9.85
CA SER A 132 3.13 6.07 11.14
C SER A 132 4.02 5.63 12.31
N MET A 133 4.81 4.58 12.12
CA MET A 133 5.80 4.16 13.11
C MET A 133 6.85 5.24 13.36
N ALA A 134 7.36 5.85 12.28
CA ALA A 134 8.32 6.95 12.40
C ALA A 134 7.73 8.12 13.21
N LYS A 135 6.47 8.47 12.97
CA LYS A 135 5.74 9.49 13.75
C LYS A 135 5.56 9.07 15.21
N LEU A 136 5.28 7.80 15.51
CA LEU A 136 5.18 7.31 16.89
C LEU A 136 6.53 7.35 17.63
N LEU A 137 7.63 7.07 16.93
CA LEU A 137 8.99 7.11 17.48
C LEU A 137 9.53 8.54 17.62
N HIS A 138 9.10 9.44 16.72
CA HIS A 138 9.50 10.84 16.64
C HIS A 138 8.25 11.74 16.59
N PRO A 139 7.56 11.95 17.72
CA PRO A 139 6.28 12.70 17.75
C PRO A 139 6.39 14.14 17.26
N GLU A 140 7.58 14.73 17.32
CA GLU A 140 7.89 16.09 16.84
C GLU A 140 7.89 16.21 15.31
N SER A 141 8.13 15.09 14.60
CA SER A 141 8.16 15.08 13.13
C SER A 141 6.75 15.17 12.55
N ALA A 142 6.60 15.75 11.37
CA ALA A 142 5.34 15.76 10.65
C ALA A 142 5.18 14.48 9.80
N LEU A 143 3.94 14.01 9.63
CA LEU A 143 3.60 12.91 8.72
C LEU A 143 2.56 13.38 7.69
N LEU A 144 2.96 13.39 6.43
CA LEU A 144 2.12 13.65 5.27
C LEU A 144 1.89 12.36 4.49
N ILE A 145 0.64 12.07 4.17
CA ILE A 145 0.29 10.98 3.25
C ILE A 145 -0.32 11.58 1.98
N SER A 146 0.18 11.17 0.81
CA SER A 146 -0.36 11.60 -0.48
C SER A 146 -0.82 10.38 -1.27
N GLU A 147 -2.13 10.23 -1.46
CA GLU A 147 -2.69 9.14 -2.24
C GLU A 147 -3.08 9.62 -3.64
N HIS A 148 -2.50 8.99 -4.66
CA HIS A 148 -2.88 9.19 -6.06
C HIS A 148 -3.99 8.22 -6.49
N GLY A 149 -4.08 7.07 -5.87
CA GLY A 149 -5.16 6.10 -5.88
C GLY A 149 -5.48 5.71 -4.44
N ILE A 150 -6.66 5.18 -4.18
CA ILE A 150 -7.04 4.72 -2.85
C ILE A 150 -6.51 3.31 -2.64
N TYR A 151 -5.40 3.19 -1.91
CA TYR A 151 -4.66 1.94 -1.70
C TYR A 151 -5.58 0.76 -1.29
N THR A 152 -6.48 0.99 -0.34
CA THR A 152 -7.40 -0.06 0.14
C THR A 152 -8.27 -0.58 -0.98
N ARG A 153 -8.80 0.29 -1.86
CA ARG A 153 -9.63 -0.09 -3.00
C ARG A 153 -8.84 -0.85 -4.07
N GLU A 154 -7.63 -0.40 -4.35
CA GLU A 154 -6.75 -1.08 -5.31
C GLU A 154 -6.39 -2.48 -4.85
N ARG A 155 -6.04 -2.65 -3.56
CA ARG A 155 -5.74 -3.96 -2.97
C ARG A 155 -6.98 -4.86 -2.93
N GLU A 156 -8.14 -4.33 -2.58
CA GLU A 156 -9.40 -5.08 -2.61
C GLU A 156 -9.68 -5.65 -4.00
N GLU A 157 -9.59 -4.82 -5.04
CA GLU A 157 -9.79 -5.28 -6.42
C GLU A 157 -8.77 -6.33 -6.86
N GLU A 158 -7.51 -6.17 -6.51
CA GLU A 158 -6.47 -7.14 -6.82
C GLU A 158 -6.72 -8.48 -6.11
N ILE A 159 -7.06 -8.46 -4.83
CA ILE A 159 -7.37 -9.66 -4.06
C ILE A 159 -8.63 -10.36 -4.59
N ILE A 160 -9.66 -9.61 -4.96
CA ILE A 160 -10.87 -10.19 -5.57
C ILE A 160 -10.52 -10.91 -6.87
N LYS A 161 -9.66 -10.33 -7.70
CA LYS A 161 -9.23 -10.91 -8.99
C LYS A 161 -8.18 -12.02 -8.84
N ALA A 162 -7.49 -12.10 -7.69
CA ALA A 162 -6.41 -13.07 -7.46
C ALA A 162 -6.93 -14.52 -7.48
N SER A 163 -6.29 -15.37 -8.30
CA SER A 163 -6.60 -16.81 -8.39
C SER A 163 -5.92 -17.64 -7.31
N TRP A 164 -4.85 -17.15 -6.70
CA TRP A 164 -4.05 -17.84 -5.68
C TRP A 164 -4.64 -17.73 -4.27
N ILE A 165 -5.58 -16.79 -4.02
CA ILE A 165 -6.36 -16.69 -2.78
C ILE A 165 -7.79 -17.15 -3.06
N ARG A 166 -8.32 -18.05 -2.22
CA ARG A 166 -9.66 -18.63 -2.39
C ARG A 166 -10.58 -18.29 -1.22
N GLY A 167 -11.88 -18.16 -1.54
CA GLY A 167 -12.95 -18.07 -0.54
C GLY A 167 -12.73 -16.98 0.50
N LEU A 168 -12.99 -17.32 1.76
CA LEU A 168 -12.96 -16.41 2.91
C LEU A 168 -11.58 -15.82 3.19
N TYR A 169 -10.50 -16.44 2.70
CA TYR A 169 -9.14 -15.90 2.86
C TYR A 169 -8.96 -14.56 2.16
N LYS A 170 -9.74 -14.25 1.12
CA LYS A 170 -9.73 -12.92 0.47
C LYS A 170 -10.11 -11.83 1.46
N ASN A 171 -11.12 -12.05 2.28
CA ASN A 171 -11.59 -11.09 3.28
C ASN A 171 -10.49 -10.79 4.31
N LEU A 172 -9.74 -11.82 4.75
CA LEU A 172 -8.62 -11.63 5.69
C LEU A 172 -7.57 -10.64 5.14
N TRP A 173 -7.19 -10.80 3.87
CA TRP A 173 -6.24 -9.90 3.22
C TRP A 173 -6.79 -8.47 3.07
N ILE A 174 -8.06 -8.34 2.67
CA ILE A 174 -8.73 -7.03 2.52
C ILE A 174 -8.80 -6.32 3.87
N GLU A 175 -9.21 -7.01 4.94
CA GLU A 175 -9.24 -6.47 6.29
C GLU A 175 -7.85 -6.05 6.78
N GLN A 176 -6.80 -6.81 6.44
CA GLN A 176 -5.42 -6.47 6.81
C GLN A 176 -4.98 -5.16 6.13
N PHE A 177 -5.25 -5.00 4.84
CA PHE A 177 -4.91 -3.76 4.14
C PHE A 177 -5.72 -2.56 4.66
N ALA A 178 -6.98 -2.77 5.01
CA ALA A 178 -7.82 -1.74 5.63
C ALA A 178 -7.25 -1.30 6.99
N LYS A 179 -6.83 -2.24 7.85
CA LYS A 179 -6.17 -1.93 9.14
C LYS A 179 -4.92 -1.08 8.98
N MET A 180 -4.07 -1.43 8.00
CA MET A 180 -2.85 -0.68 7.71
C MET A 180 -3.17 0.76 7.26
N SER A 181 -4.16 0.91 6.38
CA SER A 181 -4.60 2.24 5.91
C SER A 181 -5.22 3.06 7.03
N LEU A 182 -6.05 2.46 7.87
CA LEU A 182 -6.65 3.14 9.02
C LEU A 182 -5.58 3.63 10.00
N PHE A 183 -4.56 2.81 10.30
CA PHE A 183 -3.43 3.22 11.13
C PHE A 183 -2.73 4.46 10.53
N ALA A 184 -2.48 4.45 9.23
CA ALA A 184 -1.85 5.55 8.52
C ALA A 184 -2.71 6.83 8.58
N TYR A 185 -4.01 6.75 8.33
CA TYR A 185 -4.93 7.89 8.41
C TYR A 185 -5.03 8.49 9.81
N GLN A 186 -5.10 7.63 10.83
CA GLN A 186 -5.21 8.09 12.21
C GLN A 186 -3.93 8.78 12.69
N THR A 187 -2.76 8.31 12.24
CA THR A 187 -1.45 8.82 12.69
C THR A 187 -1.01 10.06 11.90
N ALA A 188 -1.38 10.19 10.62
CA ALA A 188 -0.99 11.31 9.77
C ALA A 188 -1.42 12.66 10.34
N ASP A 189 -0.60 13.70 10.12
CA ASP A 189 -0.97 15.09 10.37
C ASP A 189 -1.84 15.63 9.23
N LYS A 190 -1.53 15.25 7.97
CA LYS A 190 -2.32 15.58 6.78
C LYS A 190 -2.34 14.42 5.79
N VAL A 191 -3.46 14.31 5.07
CA VAL A 191 -3.69 13.33 4.02
C VAL A 191 -4.17 14.06 2.78
N THR A 192 -3.52 13.86 1.64
CA THR A 192 -3.90 14.50 0.39
C THR A 192 -4.45 13.51 -0.62
N SER A 193 -5.39 13.97 -1.44
CA SER A 193 -5.96 13.26 -2.58
C SER A 193 -6.00 14.16 -3.80
N LEU A 194 -6.20 13.58 -5.00
CA LEU A 194 -6.17 14.34 -6.25
C LEU A 194 -7.49 15.07 -6.56
N PHE A 195 -8.62 14.61 -6.02
CA PHE A 195 -9.95 15.12 -6.30
C PHE A 195 -10.95 14.77 -5.19
N GLU A 196 -12.08 15.49 -5.13
CA GLU A 196 -13.08 15.40 -4.06
C GLU A 196 -13.63 13.99 -3.83
N HIS A 197 -13.90 13.24 -4.89
CA HIS A 197 -14.40 11.88 -4.71
C HIS A 197 -13.38 10.96 -4.01
N ALA A 198 -12.08 11.10 -4.30
CA ALA A 198 -11.04 10.36 -3.58
C ALA A 198 -10.99 10.80 -2.11
N ARG A 199 -11.13 12.10 -1.81
CA ARG A 199 -11.24 12.61 -0.44
C ARG A 199 -12.44 11.99 0.30
N THR A 200 -13.60 11.92 -0.33
CA THR A 200 -14.79 11.28 0.26
C THR A 200 -14.51 9.82 0.61
N LEU A 201 -13.88 9.07 -0.29
CA LEU A 201 -13.48 7.67 -0.03
C LEU A 201 -12.49 7.55 1.13
N GLN A 202 -11.52 8.47 1.26
CA GLN A 202 -10.60 8.49 2.41
C GLN A 202 -11.35 8.65 3.73
N ILE A 203 -12.36 9.55 3.78
CA ILE A 203 -13.18 9.77 4.96
C ILE A 203 -14.04 8.53 5.28
N GLU A 204 -14.66 7.92 4.29
CA GLU A 204 -15.43 6.67 4.42
C GLU A 204 -14.57 5.51 4.96
N LEU A 205 -13.28 5.49 4.61
CA LEU A 205 -12.30 4.51 5.08
C LEU A 205 -11.70 4.84 6.45
N GLY A 206 -12.18 5.90 7.11
CA GLY A 206 -11.83 6.26 8.48
C GLY A 206 -10.74 7.33 8.62
N CYS A 207 -10.42 8.06 7.54
CA CYS A 207 -9.57 9.24 7.64
C CYS A 207 -10.36 10.39 8.29
N PRO A 208 -9.83 11.04 9.36
CA PRO A 208 -10.48 12.23 9.93
C PRO A 208 -10.60 13.35 8.89
N GLU A 209 -11.79 13.93 8.74
CA GLU A 209 -12.07 14.90 7.69
C GLU A 209 -11.16 16.14 7.76
N GLU A 210 -10.84 16.61 8.95
CA GLU A 210 -9.98 17.77 9.22
C GLU A 210 -8.52 17.59 8.78
N LYS A 211 -8.11 16.33 8.54
CA LYS A 211 -6.78 16.01 8.04
C LYS A 211 -6.71 15.99 6.50
N THR A 212 -7.85 15.88 5.84
CA THR A 212 -7.91 15.67 4.38
C THR A 212 -7.80 16.96 3.61
N ILE A 213 -7.04 16.94 2.50
CA ILE A 213 -6.84 18.09 1.60
C ILE A 213 -6.86 17.58 0.15
N VAL A 214 -7.59 18.27 -0.72
CA VAL A 214 -7.52 17.98 -2.16
C VAL A 214 -6.39 18.78 -2.80
N THR A 215 -5.46 18.08 -3.44
CA THR A 215 -4.30 18.64 -4.13
C THR A 215 -4.25 18.06 -5.55
N PRO A 216 -4.92 18.70 -6.52
CA PRO A 216 -4.95 18.20 -7.90
C PRO A 216 -3.56 18.16 -8.54
N ASN A 217 -3.37 17.20 -9.46
CA ASN A 217 -2.20 17.19 -10.31
C ASN A 217 -2.13 18.43 -11.18
N GLY A 218 -0.92 18.86 -11.48
CA GLY A 218 -0.66 20.02 -12.35
C GLY A 218 0.42 19.73 -13.39
N ILE A 219 0.56 20.64 -14.32
CA ILE A 219 1.63 20.64 -15.32
C ILE A 219 2.36 21.98 -15.27
N ARG A 220 3.57 22.02 -15.81
CA ARG A 220 4.35 23.26 -16.01
C ARG A 220 4.16 23.75 -17.45
N PRO A 221 3.24 24.69 -17.73
CA PRO A 221 2.96 25.13 -19.10
C PRO A 221 4.20 25.70 -19.82
N ALA A 222 5.16 26.25 -19.05
CA ALA A 222 6.40 26.77 -19.60
C ALA A 222 7.22 25.75 -20.38
N LEU A 223 7.15 24.44 -20.01
CA LEU A 223 7.86 23.37 -20.71
C LEU A 223 7.29 23.10 -22.12
N TYR A 224 6.08 23.57 -22.39
CA TYR A 224 5.34 23.29 -23.62
C TYR A 224 5.22 24.51 -24.53
N ARG A 225 5.84 25.68 -24.18
CA ARG A 225 5.74 26.91 -24.95
C ARG A 225 6.35 26.83 -26.36
N ASN A 226 7.36 26.00 -26.52
CA ASN A 226 8.13 25.88 -27.77
C ASN A 226 7.80 24.60 -28.55
N ILE A 227 6.63 23.99 -28.29
CA ILE A 227 6.20 22.83 -29.08
C ILE A 227 5.93 23.27 -30.51
N PRO A 228 6.51 22.62 -31.53
CA PRO A 228 6.23 22.92 -32.92
C PRO A 228 4.74 22.86 -33.21
N GLN A 229 4.23 23.90 -33.87
CA GLN A 229 2.86 23.92 -34.31
C GLN A 229 2.65 22.94 -35.46
N LYS A 230 1.46 22.41 -35.56
CA LYS A 230 1.07 21.58 -36.70
C LYS A 230 1.22 22.38 -38.02
N ASP A 231 1.75 21.75 -39.06
CA ASP A 231 1.81 22.30 -40.39
C ASP A 231 0.40 22.71 -40.85
N PRO A 232 0.13 24.00 -41.15
CA PRO A 232 -1.18 24.45 -41.67
C PRO A 232 -1.61 23.75 -42.95
N ALA A 233 -0.65 23.28 -43.76
CA ALA A 233 -0.91 22.56 -45.01
C ALA A 233 -1.34 21.09 -44.78
N ASP A 234 -1.15 20.50 -43.60
CA ASP A 234 -1.57 19.14 -43.31
C ASP A 234 -3.10 19.07 -43.11
N PRO A 235 -3.84 18.38 -44.01
CA PRO A 235 -5.31 18.31 -43.93
C PRO A 235 -5.80 17.34 -42.84
N MET A 236 -4.92 16.54 -42.23
CA MET A 236 -5.27 15.52 -41.26
C MET A 236 -5.50 16.11 -39.87
N ILE A 237 -6.43 15.54 -39.13
CA ILE A 237 -6.67 15.85 -37.73
C ILE A 237 -5.98 14.74 -36.92
N HIS A 238 -4.91 15.09 -36.24
CA HIS A 238 -4.12 14.14 -35.43
C HIS A 238 -4.66 14.12 -33.99
N ILE A 239 -4.98 12.93 -33.50
CA ILE A 239 -5.35 12.63 -32.13
C ILE A 239 -4.23 11.83 -31.53
N GLY A 240 -3.63 12.32 -30.44
CA GLY A 240 -2.58 11.62 -29.69
C GLY A 240 -3.12 11.03 -28.39
N ALA A 241 -2.75 9.79 -28.09
CA ALA A 241 -2.95 9.15 -26.80
C ALA A 241 -1.62 8.66 -26.26
N ILE A 242 -1.19 9.18 -25.10
CA ILE A 242 0.02 8.75 -24.40
C ILE A 242 -0.41 7.96 -23.18
N LEU A 243 -0.19 6.63 -23.18
CA LEU A 243 -0.68 5.75 -22.13
C LEU A 243 0.11 4.43 -22.11
N ARG A 244 0.05 3.71 -21.00
CA ARG A 244 0.45 2.29 -20.99
C ARG A 244 -0.67 1.45 -21.59
N VAL A 245 -0.32 0.47 -22.44
CA VAL A 245 -1.31 -0.44 -23.04
C VAL A 245 -1.64 -1.53 -22.01
N THR A 246 -2.53 -1.21 -21.09
CA THR A 246 -2.98 -2.08 -19.99
C THR A 246 -4.50 -2.19 -20.00
N PRO A 247 -5.09 -3.25 -19.42
CA PRO A 247 -6.55 -3.43 -19.36
C PRO A 247 -7.30 -2.23 -18.76
N ILE A 248 -6.74 -1.60 -17.71
CA ILE A 248 -7.38 -0.46 -17.03
C ILE A 248 -7.46 0.80 -17.93
N LYS A 249 -6.60 0.91 -18.96
CA LYS A 249 -6.63 2.05 -19.90
C LYS A 249 -7.58 1.84 -21.06
N ASP A 250 -8.15 0.66 -21.16
CA ASP A 250 -9.18 0.28 -22.15
C ASP A 250 -8.90 0.77 -23.58
N VAL A 251 -7.67 0.48 -24.03
CA VAL A 251 -7.19 0.87 -25.37
C VAL A 251 -8.07 0.28 -26.47
N LYS A 252 -8.68 -0.87 -26.23
CA LYS A 252 -9.64 -1.52 -27.15
C LYS A 252 -10.83 -0.62 -27.46
N THR A 253 -11.46 -0.09 -26.43
CA THR A 253 -12.61 0.84 -26.60
C THR A 253 -12.16 2.13 -27.31
N LEU A 254 -10.97 2.66 -26.97
CA LEU A 254 -10.41 3.82 -27.69
C LEU A 254 -10.28 3.55 -29.19
N ILE A 255 -9.71 2.41 -29.59
CA ILE A 255 -9.54 2.03 -31.01
C ILE A 255 -10.90 1.87 -31.70
N MET A 256 -11.85 1.21 -31.06
CA MET A 256 -13.20 1.01 -31.61
C MET A 256 -13.96 2.33 -31.78
N ALA A 257 -13.92 3.19 -30.77
CA ALA A 257 -14.53 4.53 -30.84
C ALA A 257 -13.89 5.39 -31.94
N PHE A 258 -12.55 5.32 -32.06
CA PHE A 258 -11.84 6.00 -33.13
C PHE A 258 -12.22 5.46 -34.51
N ALA A 259 -12.32 4.14 -34.70
CA ALA A 259 -12.73 3.55 -35.96
C ALA A 259 -14.13 4.05 -36.40
N TYR A 260 -15.07 4.11 -35.45
CA TYR A 260 -16.39 4.67 -35.72
C TYR A 260 -16.34 6.16 -36.08
N ALA A 261 -15.55 6.97 -35.36
CA ALA A 261 -15.38 8.38 -35.65
C ALA A 261 -14.74 8.62 -37.03
N LYS A 262 -13.75 7.78 -37.41
CA LYS A 262 -13.06 7.85 -38.69
C LYS A 262 -13.99 7.57 -39.89
N GLN A 263 -15.01 6.72 -39.76
CA GLN A 263 -16.04 6.52 -40.79
C GLN A 263 -16.80 7.80 -41.08
N LYS A 264 -17.03 8.66 -40.07
CA LYS A 264 -17.70 9.94 -40.24
C LYS A 264 -16.78 11.06 -40.69
N ASN A 265 -15.49 10.99 -40.33
CA ASN A 265 -14.49 11.96 -40.75
C ASN A 265 -13.18 11.27 -41.15
N PRO A 266 -12.96 11.00 -42.45
CA PRO A 266 -11.77 10.31 -42.95
C PRO A 266 -10.43 11.02 -42.66
N ARG A 267 -10.45 12.32 -42.32
CA ARG A 267 -9.25 13.09 -41.99
C ARG A 267 -8.69 12.80 -40.59
N LEU A 268 -9.37 12.03 -39.76
CA LEU A 268 -8.89 11.65 -38.46
C LEU A 268 -7.72 10.67 -38.55
N LYS A 269 -6.67 10.85 -37.72
CA LYS A 269 -5.54 9.94 -37.53
C LYS A 269 -5.25 9.79 -36.05
N LEU A 270 -5.18 8.55 -35.58
CA LEU A 270 -4.87 8.22 -34.17
C LEU A 270 -3.42 7.78 -34.05
N TRP A 271 -2.76 8.33 -33.04
CA TRP A 271 -1.43 7.91 -32.59
C TRP A 271 -1.54 7.43 -31.14
N ILE A 272 -1.13 6.19 -30.92
CA ILE A 272 -1.05 5.61 -29.57
C ILE A 272 0.42 5.41 -29.25
N MET A 273 0.90 6.02 -28.18
CA MET A 273 2.28 6.01 -27.75
C MET A 273 2.37 5.54 -26.29
N GLY A 274 3.24 4.57 -26.04
CA GLY A 274 3.52 4.05 -24.71
C GLY A 274 3.89 2.58 -24.72
N PRO A 275 4.43 2.08 -23.61
CA PRO A 275 4.79 0.68 -23.50
C PRO A 275 3.53 -0.20 -23.44
N ALA A 276 3.66 -1.42 -23.95
CA ALA A 276 2.73 -2.51 -23.66
C ALA A 276 3.26 -3.26 -22.43
N ASP A 277 2.37 -3.74 -21.58
CA ASP A 277 2.73 -4.73 -20.57
C ASP A 277 2.94 -6.07 -21.31
N GLU A 278 4.02 -6.76 -20.95
CA GLU A 278 4.37 -8.09 -21.48
C GLU A 278 3.38 -9.17 -21.01
#